data_7e200419502f8a690ef8b2eb7baf1e51
#
_entry.id   7e200419502f8a690ef8b2eb7baf1e51
#
_cell.length_a   1.000
_cell.length_b   1.000
_cell.length_c   1.000
_cell.angle_alpha   90.00
_cell.angle_beta   90.00
_cell.angle_gamma   90.00
#
_symmetry.space_group_name_H-M   'P 1'
#
loop_
_entity.id
_entity.type
_entity.pdbx_description
1 polymer ?
#
loop_
_entity_poly.entity_id
_entity_poly.type
_entity_poly.pdbx_seq_one_letter_code
_entity_poly.pdbx_strand_id
1 'polypeptide(L)'
;METYKISQIAKLLGLSSDTIRFYEKKGLVHPSVNPDNQYREYDLDNILELLDIIYYRHLDISLQDIQSICTSRSRENMYELLLKKKQETEEKIRYEQQLLKKLTCISETYQRVESNQNICSIKAFPASVILFESEK
;
A
#
# COMPACT_ATOMS: atom_id res chain seq x y z
N MET A 1 1.40 -26.55 23.83
CA MET A 1 1.73 -25.52 22.82
C MET A 1 1.96 -24.21 23.52
N GLU A 2 2.98 -23.51 23.13
CA GLU A 2 3.30 -22.22 23.72
C GLU A 2 2.34 -21.17 23.17
N THR A 3 1.66 -20.43 24.06
CA THR A 3 0.71 -19.39 23.70
C THR A 3 1.16 -18.05 24.24
N TYR A 4 0.81 -16.99 23.53
CA TYR A 4 1.24 -15.64 23.81
C TYR A 4 0.03 -14.71 23.99
N LYS A 5 0.20 -13.68 24.80
CA LYS A 5 -0.79 -12.61 24.95
C LYS A 5 -0.68 -11.60 23.78
N ILE A 6 -1.77 -10.93 23.47
CA ILE A 6 -1.82 -9.92 22.40
C ILE A 6 -0.72 -8.85 22.54
N SER A 7 -0.41 -8.43 23.78
CA SER A 7 0.64 -7.44 24.02
C SER A 7 2.05 -7.92 23.67
N GLN A 8 2.31 -9.23 23.85
CA GLN A 8 3.59 -9.85 23.50
C GLN A 8 3.74 -9.92 21.98
N ILE A 9 2.68 -10.35 21.27
CA ILE A 9 2.66 -10.42 19.80
C ILE A 9 2.75 -9.02 19.20
N ALA A 10 2.01 -8.06 19.73
CA ALA A 10 2.05 -6.67 19.29
C ALA A 10 3.49 -6.12 19.35
N LYS A 11 4.17 -6.34 20.47
CA LYS A 11 5.57 -5.93 20.65
C LYS A 11 6.52 -6.67 19.71
N LEU A 12 6.32 -7.99 19.54
CA LEU A 12 7.17 -8.82 18.68
C LEU A 12 7.11 -8.39 17.21
N LEU A 13 5.90 -8.10 16.72
CA LEU A 13 5.64 -7.79 15.31
C LEU A 13 5.64 -6.28 14.99
N GLY A 14 5.84 -5.43 15.98
CA GLY A 14 5.78 -3.97 15.80
C GLY A 14 4.38 -3.45 15.45
N LEU A 15 3.33 -4.16 15.88
CA LEU A 15 1.93 -3.78 15.66
C LEU A 15 1.31 -3.22 16.93
N SER A 16 0.20 -2.48 16.79
CA SER A 16 -0.66 -2.16 17.91
C SER A 16 -1.60 -3.32 18.24
N SER A 17 -1.98 -3.47 19.51
CA SER A 17 -3.00 -4.46 19.90
C SER A 17 -4.33 -4.23 19.16
N ASP A 18 -4.66 -2.98 18.85
CA ASP A 18 -5.88 -2.64 18.12
C ASP A 18 -5.82 -3.07 16.66
N THR A 19 -4.64 -2.99 16.04
CA THR A 19 -4.41 -3.54 14.69
C THR A 19 -4.63 -5.05 14.66
N ILE A 20 -4.11 -5.79 15.64
CA ILE A 20 -4.30 -7.23 15.74
C ILE A 20 -5.78 -7.57 15.93
N ARG A 21 -6.48 -6.87 16.83
CA ARG A 21 -7.94 -7.04 17.02
C ARG A 21 -8.74 -6.71 15.76
N PHE A 22 -8.28 -5.74 15.00
CA PHE A 22 -8.90 -5.40 13.72
C PHE A 22 -8.76 -6.54 12.71
N TYR A 23 -7.58 -7.16 12.61
CA TYR A 23 -7.36 -8.32 11.74
C TYR A 23 -8.18 -9.54 12.19
N GLU A 24 -8.28 -9.78 13.49
CA GLU A 24 -9.15 -10.81 14.08
C GLU A 24 -10.63 -10.56 13.70
N LYS A 25 -11.11 -9.32 13.88
CA LYS A 25 -12.48 -8.93 13.49
C LYS A 25 -12.76 -9.12 12.00
N LYS A 26 -11.73 -9.00 11.16
CA LYS A 26 -11.80 -9.26 9.72
C LYS A 26 -11.69 -10.74 9.35
N GLY A 27 -11.53 -11.62 10.33
CA GLY A 27 -11.37 -13.06 10.10
C GLY A 27 -10.06 -13.43 9.41
N LEU A 28 -9.02 -12.63 9.62
CA LEU A 28 -7.68 -12.88 9.07
C LEU A 28 -6.76 -13.60 10.07
N VAL A 29 -7.07 -13.53 11.35
CA VAL A 29 -6.35 -14.17 12.45
C VAL A 29 -7.36 -14.83 13.38
N HIS A 30 -7.06 -16.04 13.84
CA HIS A 30 -8.00 -16.89 14.58
C HIS A 30 -7.40 -17.35 15.91
N PRO A 31 -7.22 -16.44 16.89
CA PRO A 31 -6.71 -16.83 18.22
C PRO A 31 -7.69 -17.73 18.94
N SER A 32 -7.17 -18.59 19.80
CA SER A 32 -7.96 -19.35 20.74
C SER A 32 -8.39 -18.48 21.91
N VAL A 33 -9.46 -18.91 22.59
CA VAL A 33 -9.93 -18.26 23.83
C VAL A 33 -9.71 -19.25 24.95
N ASN A 34 -8.95 -18.84 25.96
CA ASN A 34 -8.73 -19.64 27.14
C ASN A 34 -10.05 -19.82 27.90
N PRO A 35 -10.50 -21.06 28.17
CA PRO A 35 -11.80 -21.32 28.78
C PRO A 35 -11.89 -20.85 30.24
N ASP A 36 -10.76 -20.78 30.95
CA ASP A 36 -10.74 -20.45 32.37
C ASP A 36 -10.83 -18.95 32.65
N ASN A 37 -10.24 -18.14 31.80
CA ASN A 37 -10.13 -16.69 32.03
C ASN A 37 -10.68 -15.83 30.88
N GLN A 38 -11.18 -16.44 29.82
CA GLN A 38 -11.75 -15.78 28.63
C GLN A 38 -10.76 -14.86 27.89
N TYR A 39 -9.46 -14.97 28.15
CA TYR A 39 -8.45 -14.22 27.41
C TYR A 39 -8.10 -14.89 26.09
N ARG A 40 -7.78 -14.06 25.08
CA ARG A 40 -7.26 -14.52 23.80
C ARG A 40 -5.83 -15.00 23.94
N GLU A 41 -5.56 -16.15 23.39
CA GLU A 41 -4.24 -16.77 23.32
C GLU A 41 -3.86 -16.98 21.85
N TYR A 42 -2.67 -16.54 21.52
CA TYR A 42 -2.11 -16.61 20.18
C TYR A 42 -1.00 -17.64 20.16
N ASP A 43 -1.08 -18.57 19.25
CA ASP A 43 -0.06 -19.59 19.02
C ASP A 43 0.87 -19.22 17.85
N LEU A 44 1.74 -20.15 17.47
CA LEU A 44 2.67 -19.95 16.37
C LEU A 44 1.95 -19.74 15.03
N ASP A 45 0.84 -20.45 14.79
CA ASP A 45 0.08 -20.32 13.55
C ASP A 45 -0.50 -18.92 13.42
N ASN A 46 -0.98 -18.32 14.50
CA ASN A 46 -1.45 -16.94 14.51
C ASN A 46 -0.32 -15.93 14.25
N ILE A 47 0.88 -16.21 14.72
CA ILE A 47 2.06 -15.37 14.41
C ILE A 47 2.36 -15.44 12.91
N LEU A 48 2.31 -16.61 12.31
CA LEU A 48 2.51 -16.79 10.87
C LEU A 48 1.42 -16.09 10.05
N GLU A 49 0.13 -16.22 10.45
CA GLU A 49 -0.98 -15.48 9.84
C GLU A 49 -0.72 -13.96 9.86
N LEU A 50 -0.28 -13.42 10.99
CA LEU A 50 0.04 -11.98 11.12
C LEU A 50 1.24 -11.57 10.26
N LEU A 51 2.29 -12.39 10.19
CA LEU A 51 3.45 -12.13 9.33
C LEU A 51 3.07 -12.11 7.86
N ASP A 52 2.21 -13.03 7.41
CA ASP A 52 1.71 -13.04 6.03
C ASP A 52 0.90 -11.78 5.73
N ILE A 53 0.02 -11.35 6.63
CA ILE A 53 -0.74 -10.11 6.48
C ILE A 53 0.21 -8.91 6.37
N ILE A 54 1.19 -8.80 7.26
CA ILE A 54 2.20 -7.73 7.22
C ILE A 54 2.93 -7.73 5.88
N TYR A 55 3.38 -8.89 5.43
CA TYR A 55 4.09 -9.04 4.15
C TYR A 55 3.24 -8.56 2.97
N TYR A 56 1.99 -9.00 2.85
CA TYR A 56 1.10 -8.57 1.78
C TYR A 56 0.75 -7.08 1.85
N ARG A 57 0.61 -6.54 3.07
CA ARG A 57 0.40 -5.09 3.25
C ARG A 57 1.60 -4.27 2.79
N HIS A 58 2.82 -4.76 2.96
CA HIS A 58 4.03 -4.13 2.40
C HIS A 58 4.06 -4.13 0.87
N LEU A 59 3.40 -5.08 0.23
CA LEU A 59 3.19 -5.09 -1.22
C LEU A 59 2.00 -4.21 -1.66
N ASP A 60 1.44 -3.43 -0.75
CA ASP A 60 0.26 -2.58 -0.98
C ASP A 60 -0.96 -3.38 -1.49
N ILE A 61 -1.10 -4.63 -1.03
CA ILE A 61 -2.28 -5.47 -1.28
C ILE A 61 -3.36 -5.11 -0.28
N SER A 62 -4.60 -4.97 -0.75
CA SER A 62 -5.74 -4.62 0.10
C SER A 62 -6.08 -5.73 1.09
N LEU A 63 -6.64 -5.38 2.25
CA LEU A 63 -7.10 -6.38 3.23
C LEU A 63 -8.20 -7.29 2.67
N GLN A 64 -9.02 -6.78 1.76
CA GLN A 64 -10.06 -7.56 1.09
C GLN A 64 -9.45 -8.64 0.19
N ASP A 65 -8.40 -8.30 -0.55
CA ASP A 65 -7.68 -9.26 -1.39
C ASP A 65 -6.94 -10.29 -0.53
N ILE A 66 -6.30 -9.87 0.57
CA ILE A 66 -5.66 -10.78 1.53
C ILE A 66 -6.70 -11.77 2.10
N GLN A 67 -7.87 -11.29 2.50
CA GLN A 67 -8.94 -12.13 3.00
C GLN A 67 -9.40 -13.16 1.95
N SER A 68 -9.55 -12.73 0.70
CA SER A 68 -9.91 -13.62 -0.43
C SER A 68 -8.88 -14.74 -0.62
N ILE A 69 -7.59 -14.41 -0.54
CA ILE A 69 -6.49 -15.38 -0.64
C ILE A 69 -6.53 -16.38 0.52
N CYS A 70 -6.65 -15.88 1.76
CA CYS A 70 -6.69 -16.72 2.97
C CYS A 70 -7.88 -17.68 2.94
N THR A 71 -9.02 -17.24 2.40
CA THR A 71 -10.23 -18.05 2.28
C THR A 71 -10.12 -19.09 1.18
N SER A 72 -9.62 -18.71 0.00
CA SER A 72 -9.56 -19.61 -1.16
C SER A 72 -8.44 -20.64 -1.07
N ARG A 73 -7.35 -20.33 -0.39
CA ARG A 73 -6.10 -21.12 -0.32
C ARG A 73 -5.61 -21.63 -1.68
N SER A 74 -5.97 -20.93 -2.76
CA SER A 74 -5.63 -21.28 -4.15
C SER A 74 -4.34 -20.56 -4.55
N ARG A 75 -3.38 -21.34 -5.05
CA ARG A 75 -2.14 -20.78 -5.64
C ARG A 75 -2.42 -19.96 -6.88
N GLU A 76 -3.41 -20.38 -7.67
CA GLU A 76 -3.84 -19.70 -8.89
C GLU A 76 -4.35 -18.30 -8.58
N ASN A 77 -5.25 -18.19 -7.61
CA ASN A 77 -5.79 -16.90 -7.17
C ASN A 77 -4.71 -15.96 -6.64
N MET A 78 -3.74 -16.51 -5.90
CA MET A 78 -2.58 -15.75 -5.43
C MET A 78 -1.75 -15.23 -6.60
N TYR A 79 -1.46 -16.09 -7.57
CA TYR A 79 -0.66 -15.72 -8.73
C TYR A 79 -1.35 -14.63 -9.58
N GLU A 80 -2.65 -14.78 -9.84
CA GLU A 80 -3.45 -13.78 -10.56
C GLU A 80 -3.45 -12.42 -9.83
N LEU A 81 -3.60 -12.43 -8.51
CA LEU A 81 -3.54 -11.20 -7.71
C LEU A 81 -2.18 -10.51 -7.80
N LEU A 82 -1.10 -11.28 -7.72
CA LEU A 82 0.25 -10.72 -7.84
C LEU A 82 0.51 -10.14 -9.23
N LEU A 83 0.03 -10.80 -10.29
CA LEU A 83 0.10 -10.29 -11.66
C LEU A 83 -0.68 -8.98 -11.80
N LYS A 84 -1.91 -8.94 -11.29
CA LYS A 84 -2.73 -7.72 -11.28
C LYS A 84 -2.02 -6.58 -10.55
N LYS A 85 -1.49 -6.84 -9.35
CA LYS A 85 -0.79 -5.84 -8.56
C LYS A 85 0.48 -5.34 -9.26
N LYS A 86 1.22 -6.24 -9.91
CA LYS A 86 2.37 -5.88 -10.74
C LYS A 86 1.97 -4.91 -11.85
N GLN A 87 0.91 -5.22 -12.60
CA GLN A 87 0.41 -4.38 -13.69
C GLN A 87 -0.01 -2.99 -13.18
N GLU A 88 -0.81 -2.93 -12.11
CA GLU A 88 -1.21 -1.67 -11.48
C GLU A 88 0.01 -0.83 -11.07
N THR A 89 1.05 -1.47 -10.55
CA THR A 89 2.28 -0.78 -10.14
C THR A 89 3.06 -0.26 -11.34
N GLU A 90 3.15 -1.03 -12.43
CA GLU A 90 3.79 -0.60 -13.68
C GLU A 90 3.05 0.60 -14.30
N GLU A 91 1.73 0.60 -14.28
CA GLU A 91 0.91 1.73 -14.76
C GLU A 91 1.12 2.98 -13.89
N LYS A 92 1.17 2.82 -12.56
CA LYS A 92 1.46 3.91 -11.63
C LYS A 92 2.85 4.50 -11.86
N ILE A 93 3.87 3.67 -12.03
CA ILE A 93 5.24 4.11 -12.35
C ILE A 93 5.24 4.93 -13.65
N ARG A 94 4.55 4.46 -14.69
CA ARG A 94 4.47 5.16 -15.98
C ARG A 94 3.81 6.52 -15.83
N TYR A 95 2.72 6.59 -15.09
CA TYR A 95 2.03 7.86 -14.79
C TYR A 95 2.92 8.84 -14.03
N GLU A 96 3.59 8.39 -12.97
CA GLU A 96 4.49 9.21 -12.16
C GLU A 96 5.69 9.70 -12.98
N GLN A 97 6.23 8.89 -13.89
CA GLN A 97 7.30 9.29 -14.80
C GLN A 97 6.84 10.40 -15.76
N GLN A 98 5.61 10.32 -16.28
CA GLN A 98 5.04 11.36 -17.13
C GLN A 98 4.84 12.66 -16.34
N LEU A 99 4.31 12.56 -15.12
CA LEU A 99 4.15 13.71 -14.24
C LEU A 99 5.49 14.38 -13.92
N LEU A 100 6.51 13.58 -13.63
CA LEU A 100 7.85 14.08 -13.37
C LEU A 100 8.42 14.84 -14.58
N LYS A 101 8.25 14.31 -15.79
CA LYS A 101 8.67 15.01 -17.03
C LYS A 101 7.98 16.37 -17.18
N LYS A 102 6.67 16.43 -16.91
CA LYS A 102 5.91 17.70 -16.97
C LYS A 102 6.43 18.71 -15.95
N LEU A 103 6.62 18.27 -14.70
CA LEU A 103 7.15 19.12 -13.64
C LEU A 103 8.56 19.64 -13.96
N THR A 104 9.43 18.79 -14.50
CA THR A 104 10.77 19.18 -14.93
C THR A 104 10.71 20.24 -16.02
N CYS A 105 9.90 20.04 -17.06
CA CYS A 105 9.72 21.00 -18.16
C CYS A 105 9.23 22.37 -17.65
N ILE A 106 8.25 22.37 -16.76
CA ILE A 106 7.71 23.61 -16.17
C ILE A 106 8.79 24.31 -15.34
N SER A 107 9.50 23.58 -14.47
CA SER A 107 10.55 24.17 -13.62
C SER A 107 11.71 24.79 -14.41
N GLU A 108 12.15 24.09 -15.46
CA GLU A 108 13.19 24.61 -16.36
C GLU A 108 12.73 25.85 -17.12
N THR A 109 11.44 25.92 -17.50
CA THR A 109 10.86 27.06 -18.14
C THR A 109 10.85 28.27 -17.21
N TYR A 110 10.46 28.11 -15.96
CA TYR A 110 10.51 29.18 -14.96
C TYR A 110 11.94 29.67 -14.72
N GLN A 111 12.92 28.79 -14.61
CA GLN A 111 14.33 29.19 -14.47
C GLN A 111 14.84 30.00 -15.66
N ARG A 112 14.46 29.65 -16.90
CA ARG A 112 14.82 30.40 -18.09
C ARG A 112 14.20 31.79 -18.11
N VAL A 113 12.95 31.90 -17.64
CA VAL A 113 12.25 33.19 -17.55
C VAL A 113 12.89 34.10 -16.52
N GLU A 114 13.27 33.57 -15.34
CA GLU A 114 13.96 34.35 -14.32
C GLU A 114 15.34 34.85 -14.78
N SER A 115 16.08 34.04 -15.55
CA SER A 115 17.42 34.40 -16.05
C SER A 115 17.37 35.41 -17.21
N ASN A 116 16.25 35.50 -17.92
CA ASN A 116 16.06 36.48 -19.04
C ASN A 116 15.11 37.60 -18.61
N GLN A 117 15.67 38.69 -18.08
CA GLN A 117 14.92 39.87 -17.58
C GLN A 117 14.07 40.60 -18.61
N ASN A 118 13.92 40.11 -19.84
CA ASN A 118 13.23 40.80 -20.94
C ASN A 118 11.97 40.08 -21.46
N ILE A 119 11.28 39.28 -20.66
CA ILE A 119 10.12 38.54 -21.16
C ILE A 119 8.83 39.11 -20.60
N CYS A 120 8.10 39.79 -21.52
CA CYS A 120 6.69 40.10 -21.33
C CYS A 120 5.85 38.83 -21.17
N SER A 121 5.07 38.71 -20.10
CA SER A 121 3.98 37.77 -19.87
C SER A 121 4.32 36.36 -19.39
N ILE A 122 4.69 36.25 -18.12
CA ILE A 122 4.66 35.01 -17.34
C ILE A 122 3.22 34.46 -17.14
N LYS A 123 2.20 35.29 -17.34
CA LYS A 123 0.78 34.97 -17.03
C LYS A 123 0.11 33.95 -17.94
N ALA A 124 0.63 33.67 -19.14
CA ALA A 124 -0.01 32.79 -20.11
C ALA A 124 0.61 31.39 -20.21
N PHE A 125 1.78 31.19 -19.62
CA PHE A 125 2.60 29.99 -19.86
C PHE A 125 2.09 28.67 -19.27
N PRO A 126 1.57 28.59 -18.05
CA PRO A 126 1.14 27.31 -17.50
C PRO A 126 -0.09 26.71 -18.21
N ALA A 127 -1.01 27.55 -18.66
CA ALA A 127 -2.22 27.12 -19.33
C ALA A 127 -1.97 26.61 -20.77
N SER A 128 -1.03 27.22 -21.52
CA SER A 128 -0.72 26.78 -22.88
C SER A 128 0.03 25.44 -22.92
N VAL A 129 0.90 25.15 -21.96
CA VAL A 129 1.60 23.86 -21.88
C VAL A 129 0.63 22.70 -21.57
N ILE A 130 -0.39 22.95 -20.77
CA ILE A 130 -1.41 21.95 -20.43
C ILE A 130 -2.35 21.67 -21.62
N LEU A 131 -2.68 22.70 -22.42
CA LEU A 131 -3.59 22.57 -23.57
C LEU A 131 -2.97 21.81 -24.75
N PHE A 132 -1.66 21.92 -25.00
CA PHE A 132 -1.00 21.21 -26.09
C PHE A 132 -0.83 19.71 -25.90
N GLU A 133 -0.91 19.19 -24.66
CA GLU A 133 -0.79 17.76 -24.38
C GLU A 133 -2.13 17.01 -24.26
N SER A 134 -3.26 17.72 -24.26
CA SER A 134 -4.58 17.09 -24.21
C SER A 134 -5.14 16.68 -25.58
N GLU A 135 -4.45 17.02 -26.68
CA GLU A 135 -4.87 16.66 -28.05
C GLU A 135 -4.04 15.54 -28.69
N LYS A 136 -3.32 14.72 -27.88
CA LYS A 136 -2.64 13.54 -28.40
C LYS A 136 -3.13 12.29 -27.64
#